data_bdfaf3dec5506b7b0c89cbf9915c3bf7
#
_entry.id   bdfaf3dec5506b7b0c89cbf9915c3bf7
#
_cell.length_a   1.000
_cell.length_b   1.000
_cell.length_c   1.000
_cell.angle_alpha   90.00
_cell.angle_beta   90.00
_cell.angle_gamma   90.00
#
_symmetry.space_group_name_H-M   'P 1'
#
loop_
_entity.id
_entity.type
_entity.pdbx_description
1 polymer ?
#
loop_
_entity_poly.entity_id
_entity_poly.type
_entity_poly.pdbx_seq_one_letter_code
_entity_poly.pdbx_strand_id
1 'polypeptide(L)'
;MFQDGKADYAILPVENSLAGTVIPAYDALMDSDLLVQAEVMLRIEHCLMAPKGKAICDIKYVISHHQALAQCSEHLEKEGLMAKEYYDTAGAARDLAVCEMESTAAIASELAAKTYGLDILRRNFEDLDTNTTRFFLMGRESMPCIGKCKTSIIFTTEHKPGALFSVLGELSDRNLNLTKIESRPFKREMWHYIFFVDFEGTVADKQVKEGIKAISDRCSYFKFVGSYRSANHEM
;
A
#
# COMPACT_ATOMS: atom_id res chain seq x y z
N MET A 1 0.44 -16.85 10.58
CA MET A 1 -1.01 -17.10 10.33
C MET A 1 -1.25 -17.74 8.97
N PHE A 2 -0.79 -17.15 7.86
CA PHE A 2 -0.97 -17.76 6.54
C PHE A 2 -0.16 -19.05 6.36
N GLN A 3 1.10 -19.07 6.80
CA GLN A 3 1.96 -20.28 6.78
C GLN A 3 1.40 -21.42 7.64
N ASP A 4 0.64 -21.10 8.66
CA ASP A 4 0.02 -22.06 9.59
C ASP A 4 -1.35 -22.59 9.11
N GLY A 5 -1.79 -22.24 7.89
CA GLY A 5 -3.08 -22.64 7.34
C GLY A 5 -4.30 -22.03 8.03
N LYS A 6 -4.12 -20.94 8.80
CA LYS A 6 -5.20 -20.25 9.52
C LYS A 6 -5.87 -19.14 8.70
N ALA A 7 -5.37 -18.87 7.51
CA ALA A 7 -5.94 -17.91 6.56
C ALA A 7 -5.74 -18.41 5.14
N ASP A 8 -6.73 -18.20 4.28
CA ASP A 8 -6.71 -18.56 2.87
C ASP A 8 -6.12 -17.46 1.99
N TYR A 9 -6.23 -16.22 2.45
CA TYR A 9 -5.76 -15.01 1.76
C TYR A 9 -4.98 -14.10 2.69
N ALA A 10 -4.11 -13.28 2.10
CA ALA A 10 -3.43 -12.19 2.76
C ALA A 10 -3.70 -10.86 2.04
N ILE A 11 -3.91 -9.79 2.80
CA ILE A 11 -3.97 -8.43 2.25
C ILE A 11 -2.68 -7.72 2.63
N LEU A 12 -2.03 -7.13 1.64
CA LEU A 12 -0.74 -6.48 1.80
C LEU A 12 -0.81 -5.03 1.27
N PRO A 13 -0.66 -4.00 2.12
CA PRO A 13 -0.53 -2.61 1.64
C PRO A 13 0.80 -2.45 0.93
N VAL A 14 0.81 -2.05 -0.34
CA VAL A 14 2.02 -1.98 -1.15
C VAL A 14 2.44 -0.57 -1.51
N GLU A 15 1.49 0.36 -1.57
CA GLU A 15 1.75 1.73 -1.97
C GLU A 15 0.69 2.67 -1.40
N ASN A 16 1.10 3.87 -1.02
CA ASN A 16 0.20 4.96 -0.67
C ASN A 16 0.50 6.17 -1.56
N SER A 17 -0.52 6.85 -2.04
CA SER A 17 -0.39 7.96 -3.00
C SER A 17 0.42 9.15 -2.45
N LEU A 18 0.47 9.33 -1.14
CA LEU A 18 1.18 10.43 -0.49
C LEU A 18 2.52 9.98 0.11
N ALA A 19 2.54 8.78 0.75
CA ALA A 19 3.71 8.26 1.44
C ALA A 19 4.63 7.40 0.55
N GLY A 20 4.15 7.03 -0.66
CA GLY A 20 4.90 6.22 -1.60
C GLY A 20 4.89 4.73 -1.25
N THR A 21 5.98 4.06 -1.56
CA THR A 21 6.12 2.60 -1.46
C THR A 21 6.20 2.11 -0.01
N VAL A 22 5.40 1.09 0.32
CA VAL A 22 5.43 0.41 1.62
C VAL A 22 6.57 -0.61 1.64
N ILE A 23 7.75 -0.19 2.09
CA ILE A 23 9.00 -0.97 2.03
C ILE A 23 8.88 -2.40 2.61
N PRO A 24 8.30 -2.62 3.82
CA PRO A 24 8.16 -3.97 4.37
C PRO A 24 7.31 -4.90 3.52
N ALA A 25 6.34 -4.36 2.77
CA ALA A 25 5.50 -5.15 1.87
C ALA A 25 6.31 -5.75 0.71
N TYR A 26 7.25 -5.00 0.17
CA TYR A 26 8.10 -5.48 -0.91
C TYR A 26 9.11 -6.53 -0.44
N ASP A 27 9.62 -6.41 0.80
CA ASP A 27 10.41 -7.48 1.42
C ASP A 27 9.56 -8.76 1.57
N ALA A 28 8.32 -8.63 2.03
CA ALA A 28 7.39 -9.76 2.15
C ALA A 28 7.04 -10.39 0.78
N LEU A 29 6.87 -9.58 -0.27
CA LEU A 29 6.64 -10.08 -1.64
C LEU A 29 7.82 -10.90 -2.16
N MET A 30 9.06 -10.52 -1.82
CA MET A 30 10.25 -11.27 -2.22
C MET A 30 10.33 -12.64 -1.55
N ASP A 31 10.00 -12.71 -0.27
CA ASP A 31 10.18 -13.89 0.58
C ASP A 31 8.95 -14.82 0.57
N SER A 32 7.84 -14.41 -0.02
CA SER A 32 6.57 -15.17 -0.05
C SER A 32 6.38 -15.91 -1.36
N ASP A 33 5.90 -17.14 -1.31
CA ASP A 33 5.47 -17.91 -2.49
C ASP A 33 4.03 -17.60 -2.92
N LEU A 34 3.39 -16.60 -2.29
CA LEU A 34 2.04 -16.20 -2.64
C LEU A 34 2.02 -15.40 -3.94
N LEU A 35 0.92 -15.56 -4.68
CA LEU A 35 0.66 -14.82 -5.90
C LEU A 35 -0.37 -13.73 -5.64
N VAL A 36 -0.19 -12.58 -6.28
CA VAL A 36 -1.19 -11.53 -6.31
C VAL A 36 -2.37 -11.97 -7.16
N GLN A 37 -3.56 -11.94 -6.59
CA GLN A 37 -4.82 -12.34 -7.24
C GLN A 37 -5.68 -11.14 -7.61
N ALA A 38 -5.55 -10.03 -6.87
CA ALA A 38 -6.24 -8.78 -7.15
C ALA A 38 -5.49 -7.60 -6.55
N GLU A 39 -5.71 -6.41 -7.09
CA GLU A 39 -5.39 -5.16 -6.43
C GLU A 39 -6.66 -4.44 -5.98
N VAL A 40 -6.57 -3.74 -4.85
CA VAL A 40 -7.64 -2.93 -4.28
C VAL A 40 -7.09 -1.56 -3.97
N MET A 41 -7.78 -0.52 -4.41
CA MET A 41 -7.52 0.86 -4.03
C MET A 41 -8.50 1.26 -2.94
N LEU A 42 -7.98 1.75 -1.83
CA LEU A 42 -8.80 2.24 -0.72
C LEU A 42 -8.44 3.70 -0.44
N ARG A 43 -9.42 4.57 -0.59
CA ARG A 43 -9.29 5.95 -0.13
C ARG A 43 -9.19 5.95 1.40
N ILE A 44 -8.21 6.67 1.91
CA ILE A 44 -7.98 6.82 3.35
C ILE A 44 -8.61 8.12 3.79
N GLU A 45 -9.66 7.99 4.58
CA GLU A 45 -10.40 9.10 5.16
C GLU A 45 -10.15 9.12 6.66
N HIS A 46 -9.75 10.27 7.16
CA HIS A 46 -9.49 10.50 8.57
C HIS A 46 -10.65 11.24 9.24
N CYS A 47 -11.02 10.78 10.42
CA CYS A 47 -11.99 11.47 11.28
C CYS A 47 -11.30 11.89 12.56
N LEU A 48 -11.54 13.13 12.98
CA LEU A 48 -11.25 13.58 14.34
C LEU A 48 -12.39 13.11 15.24
N MET A 49 -12.09 12.36 16.30
CA MET A 49 -13.08 11.74 17.18
C MET A 49 -12.72 11.92 18.66
N ALA A 50 -13.74 11.96 19.50
CA ALA A 50 -13.57 12.12 20.94
C ALA A 50 -14.57 11.27 21.74
N PRO A 51 -14.39 11.09 23.06
CA PRO A 51 -15.40 10.50 23.93
C PRO A 51 -16.74 11.23 23.81
N LYS A 52 -17.83 10.48 24.00
CA LYS A 52 -19.20 11.01 23.83
C LYS A 52 -19.45 12.29 24.61
N GLY A 53 -20.12 13.23 23.95
CA GLY A 53 -20.54 14.49 24.55
C GLY A 53 -19.42 15.55 24.63
N LYS A 54 -18.22 15.28 24.10
CA LYS A 54 -17.16 16.28 24.01
C LYS A 54 -17.33 17.13 22.75
N ALA A 55 -17.06 18.43 22.85
CA ALA A 55 -16.97 19.35 21.72
C ALA A 55 -15.50 19.62 21.37
N ILE A 56 -15.25 20.18 20.18
CA ILE A 56 -13.88 20.46 19.72
C ILE A 56 -13.15 21.46 20.63
N CYS A 57 -13.88 22.40 21.23
CA CYS A 57 -13.33 23.36 22.19
C CYS A 57 -12.84 22.74 23.51
N ASP A 58 -13.26 21.49 23.82
CA ASP A 58 -12.79 20.75 24.98
C ASP A 58 -11.46 20.02 24.70
N ILE A 59 -11.01 20.00 23.43
CA ILE A 59 -9.86 19.24 22.98
C ILE A 59 -8.63 20.15 22.90
N LYS A 60 -7.51 19.62 23.39
CA LYS A 60 -6.19 20.23 23.34
C LYS A 60 -5.18 19.35 22.62
N TYR A 61 -5.30 18.05 22.78
CA TYR A 61 -4.35 17.06 22.25
C TYR A 61 -5.05 16.13 21.27
N VAL A 62 -4.32 15.73 20.22
CA VAL A 62 -4.79 14.73 19.27
C VAL A 62 -3.76 13.62 19.12
N ILE A 63 -4.17 12.39 19.37
CA ILE A 63 -3.33 11.19 19.28
C ILE A 63 -3.63 10.42 17.99
N SER A 64 -2.60 9.97 17.31
CA SER A 64 -2.67 9.02 16.20
C SER A 64 -1.28 8.54 15.81
N HIS A 65 -1.19 7.63 14.85
CA HIS A 65 0.07 7.27 14.21
C HIS A 65 0.67 8.51 13.53
N HIS A 66 2.00 8.65 13.58
CA HIS A 66 2.71 9.83 13.05
C HIS A 66 2.32 10.20 11.62
N GLN A 67 2.09 9.17 10.76
CA GLN A 67 1.72 9.38 9.37
C GLN A 67 0.31 10.00 9.23
N ALA A 68 -0.66 9.59 10.04
CA ALA A 68 -2.01 10.16 10.03
C ALA A 68 -2.01 11.60 10.58
N LEU A 69 -1.19 11.86 11.60
CA LEU A 69 -1.00 13.23 12.12
C LEU A 69 -0.38 14.15 11.07
N ALA A 70 0.62 13.68 10.33
CA ALA A 70 1.25 14.45 9.25
C ALA A 70 0.27 14.74 8.10
N GLN A 71 -0.65 13.83 7.79
CA GLN A 71 -1.69 13.99 6.77
C GLN A 71 -2.84 14.92 7.18
N CYS A 72 -2.87 15.34 8.46
CA CYS A 72 -3.88 16.24 9.02
C CYS A 72 -3.26 17.52 9.64
N SER A 73 -2.01 17.82 9.31
CA SER A 73 -1.22 18.86 9.97
C SER A 73 -1.81 20.27 9.82
N GLU A 74 -2.31 20.61 8.64
CA GLU A 74 -2.93 21.91 8.37
C GLU A 74 -4.24 22.11 9.15
N HIS A 75 -5.07 21.04 9.21
CA HIS A 75 -6.30 21.08 9.99
C HIS A 75 -6.03 21.13 11.50
N LEU A 76 -5.01 20.40 11.99
CA LEU A 76 -4.60 20.47 13.39
C LEU A 76 -4.13 21.88 13.77
N GLU A 77 -3.32 22.52 12.95
CA GLU A 77 -2.84 23.88 13.17
C GLU A 77 -4.00 24.90 13.16
N LYS A 78 -4.89 24.81 12.18
CA LYS A 78 -6.06 25.67 12.04
C LYS A 78 -7.00 25.61 13.25
N GLU A 79 -7.19 24.45 13.83
CA GLU A 79 -8.05 24.25 15.02
C GLU A 79 -7.26 24.47 16.33
N GLY A 80 -5.96 24.76 16.28
CA GLY A 80 -5.09 24.98 17.45
C GLY A 80 -4.86 23.73 18.30
N LEU A 81 -4.90 22.55 17.67
CA LEU A 81 -4.77 21.25 18.32
C LEU A 81 -3.33 20.75 18.29
N MET A 82 -2.85 20.18 19.40
CA MET A 82 -1.49 19.66 19.53
C MET A 82 -1.42 18.17 19.24
N ALA A 83 -0.68 17.79 18.19
CA ALA A 83 -0.43 16.42 17.82
C ALA A 83 0.47 15.70 18.84
N LYS A 84 0.12 14.45 19.18
CA LYS A 84 0.94 13.52 19.97
C LYS A 84 0.99 12.17 19.27
N GLU A 85 2.18 11.71 18.94
CA GLU A 85 2.36 10.41 18.30
C GLU A 85 1.87 9.25 19.18
N TYR A 86 1.23 8.29 18.50
CA TYR A 86 0.75 7.06 19.10
C TYR A 86 1.15 5.87 18.22
N TYR A 87 1.12 4.65 18.77
CA TYR A 87 1.64 3.46 18.09
C TYR A 87 0.82 3.05 16.85
N ASP A 88 -0.49 3.39 16.78
CA ASP A 88 -1.40 3.03 15.69
C ASP A 88 -2.65 3.92 15.70
N THR A 89 -3.29 4.12 14.55
CA THR A 89 -4.50 4.94 14.39
C THR A 89 -5.71 4.34 15.10
N ALA A 90 -6.02 3.08 14.83
CA ALA A 90 -7.15 2.38 15.46
C ALA A 90 -6.89 2.12 16.94
N GLY A 91 -5.62 1.85 17.30
CA GLY A 91 -5.17 1.73 18.68
C GLY A 91 -5.36 3.02 19.47
N ALA A 92 -5.08 4.18 18.89
CA ALA A 92 -5.35 5.48 19.51
C ALA A 92 -6.84 5.66 19.83
N ALA A 93 -7.72 5.34 18.87
CA ALA A 93 -9.17 5.40 19.09
C ALA A 93 -9.65 4.39 20.17
N ARG A 94 -9.11 3.16 20.14
CA ARG A 94 -9.44 2.14 21.15
C ARG A 94 -9.05 2.60 22.55
N ASP A 95 -7.83 3.07 22.72
CA ASP A 95 -7.30 3.42 24.04
C ASP A 95 -7.94 4.72 24.55
N LEU A 96 -8.29 5.66 23.66
CA LEU A 96 -9.09 6.85 24.01
C LEU A 96 -10.48 6.48 24.54
N ALA A 97 -11.09 5.41 24.03
CA ALA A 97 -12.42 4.97 24.48
C ALA A 97 -12.42 4.31 25.85
N VAL A 98 -11.31 3.73 26.27
CA VAL A 98 -11.21 2.95 27.55
C VAL A 98 -10.39 3.65 28.62
N CYS A 99 -9.51 4.59 28.25
CA CYS A 99 -8.67 5.34 29.18
C CYS A 99 -9.22 6.78 29.34
N GLU A 100 -9.24 7.26 30.58
CA GLU A 100 -9.53 8.69 30.83
C GLU A 100 -8.33 9.53 30.35
N MET A 101 -8.47 10.13 29.16
CA MET A 101 -7.49 11.05 28.59
C MET A 101 -8.11 12.46 28.53
N GLU A 102 -7.74 13.30 29.48
CA GLU A 102 -8.27 14.67 29.54
C GLU A 102 -7.95 15.46 28.26
N SER A 103 -8.93 16.20 27.78
CA SER A 103 -8.82 17.12 26.62
C SER A 103 -8.15 16.49 25.40
N THR A 104 -8.37 15.18 25.19
CA THR A 104 -7.73 14.41 24.14
C THR A 104 -8.76 13.88 23.13
N ALA A 105 -8.43 13.98 21.84
CA ALA A 105 -9.14 13.36 20.71
C ALA A 105 -8.19 12.39 19.98
N ALA A 106 -8.74 11.58 19.09
CA ALA A 106 -7.97 10.72 18.20
C ALA A 106 -8.29 10.99 16.74
N ILE A 107 -7.32 10.75 15.87
CA ILE A 107 -7.53 10.66 14.42
C ILE A 107 -7.51 9.18 14.04
N ALA A 108 -8.62 8.70 13.45
CA ALA A 108 -8.75 7.34 12.94
C ALA A 108 -9.87 7.27 11.88
N SER A 109 -10.16 6.06 11.37
CA SER A 109 -11.26 5.83 10.43
C SER A 109 -12.63 5.98 11.09
N GLU A 110 -13.66 6.27 10.29
CA GLU A 110 -15.06 6.25 10.78
C GLU A 110 -15.44 4.89 11.40
N LEU A 111 -14.91 3.80 10.84
CA LEU A 111 -15.13 2.47 11.39
C LEU A 111 -14.61 2.34 12.83
N ALA A 112 -13.45 2.93 13.12
CA ALA A 112 -12.90 2.93 14.49
C ALA A 112 -13.81 3.69 15.45
N ALA A 113 -14.34 4.87 15.04
CA ALA A 113 -15.29 5.61 15.86
C ALA A 113 -16.54 4.79 16.18
N LYS A 114 -17.13 4.11 15.18
CA LYS A 114 -18.29 3.22 15.36
C LYS A 114 -17.99 2.04 16.27
N THR A 115 -16.82 1.41 16.07
CA THR A 115 -16.40 0.22 16.82
C THR A 115 -16.18 0.52 18.30
N TYR A 116 -15.57 1.67 18.60
CA TYR A 116 -15.22 2.03 19.98
C TYR A 116 -16.21 3.01 20.62
N GLY A 117 -17.28 3.37 19.92
CA GLY A 117 -18.36 4.21 20.47
C GLY A 117 -17.97 5.64 20.73
N LEU A 118 -17.07 6.20 19.93
CA LEU A 118 -16.63 7.59 19.97
C LEU A 118 -17.50 8.48 19.07
N ASP A 119 -17.65 9.75 19.45
CA ASP A 119 -18.32 10.77 18.65
C ASP A 119 -17.34 11.36 17.62
N ILE A 120 -17.78 11.47 16.35
CA ILE A 120 -16.98 12.10 15.30
C ILE A 120 -17.20 13.60 15.38
N LEU A 121 -16.14 14.35 15.70
CA LEU A 121 -16.14 15.82 15.75
C LEU A 121 -15.97 16.44 14.36
N ARG A 122 -15.13 15.85 13.50
CA ARG A 122 -14.92 16.27 12.11
C ARG A 122 -14.71 15.04 11.24
N ARG A 123 -15.27 15.04 10.04
CA ARG A 123 -15.03 14.07 8.95
C ARG A 123 -14.10 14.71 7.95
N ASN A 124 -13.43 13.85 7.13
CA ASN A 124 -12.49 14.29 6.10
C ASN A 124 -11.47 15.28 6.67
N PHE A 125 -10.82 14.84 7.75
CA PHE A 125 -9.89 15.68 8.51
C PHE A 125 -8.47 15.62 7.92
N GLU A 126 -8.26 14.82 6.88
CA GLU A 126 -7.04 14.82 6.06
C GLU A 126 -6.93 16.13 5.25
N ASP A 127 -5.70 16.63 5.08
CA ASP A 127 -5.40 17.84 4.34
C ASP A 127 -5.59 17.68 2.83
N LEU A 128 -5.42 16.46 2.31
CA LEU A 128 -5.57 16.10 0.89
C LEU A 128 -6.56 14.95 0.70
N ASP A 129 -7.54 15.15 -0.18
CA ASP A 129 -8.58 14.16 -0.51
C ASP A 129 -8.10 13.04 -1.46
N THR A 130 -6.86 13.13 -1.94
CA THR A 130 -6.23 12.16 -2.85
C THR A 130 -5.53 11.00 -2.15
N ASN A 131 -5.60 10.95 -0.81
CA ASN A 131 -4.93 9.89 -0.03
C ASN A 131 -5.56 8.52 -0.30
N THR A 132 -4.83 7.71 -1.05
CA THR A 132 -5.27 6.36 -1.45
C THR A 132 -4.18 5.34 -1.20
N THR A 133 -4.53 4.23 -0.59
CA THR A 133 -3.61 3.10 -0.40
C THR A 133 -3.97 1.97 -1.36
N ARG A 134 -2.96 1.47 -2.04
CA ARG A 134 -3.02 0.29 -2.90
C ARG A 134 -2.68 -0.95 -2.09
N PHE A 135 -3.55 -1.94 -2.16
CA PHE A 135 -3.38 -3.24 -1.52
C PHE A 135 -3.32 -4.34 -2.57
N PHE A 136 -2.52 -5.37 -2.28
CA PHE A 136 -2.59 -6.65 -2.97
C PHE A 136 -3.37 -7.67 -2.15
N LEU A 137 -4.34 -8.32 -2.77
CA LEU A 137 -4.92 -9.56 -2.28
C LEU A 137 -4.05 -10.71 -2.80
N MET A 138 -3.52 -11.51 -1.90
CA MET A 138 -2.58 -12.58 -2.21
C MET A 138 -3.14 -13.93 -1.80
N GLY A 139 -2.87 -14.94 -2.61
CA GLY A 139 -3.28 -16.32 -2.36
C GLY A 139 -2.27 -17.33 -2.91
N ARG A 140 -2.52 -18.64 -2.70
CA ARG A 140 -1.61 -19.73 -3.11
C ARG A 140 -1.67 -20.01 -4.61
N GLU A 141 -2.79 -19.77 -5.24
CA GLU A 141 -3.05 -20.10 -6.63
C GLU A 141 -3.18 -18.85 -7.49
N SER A 142 -2.82 -18.97 -8.76
CA SER A 142 -3.10 -17.93 -9.76
C SER A 142 -4.59 -17.93 -10.08
N MET A 143 -5.21 -16.76 -10.09
CA MET A 143 -6.59 -16.61 -10.56
C MET A 143 -6.62 -16.10 -12.00
N PRO A 144 -7.58 -16.57 -12.84
CA PRO A 144 -7.77 -16.02 -14.16
C PRO A 144 -8.09 -14.52 -14.08
N CYS A 145 -7.35 -13.71 -14.82
CA CYS A 145 -7.65 -12.29 -14.93
C CYS A 145 -8.61 -12.02 -16.09
N ILE A 146 -9.70 -11.30 -15.83
CA ILE A 146 -10.70 -10.93 -16.84
C ILE A 146 -10.84 -9.40 -16.86
N GLY A 147 -10.81 -8.80 -18.05
CA GLY A 147 -10.91 -7.36 -18.26
C GLY A 147 -9.54 -6.70 -18.29
N LYS A 148 -9.41 -5.51 -17.69
CA LYS A 148 -8.13 -4.81 -17.58
C LYS A 148 -7.25 -5.51 -16.56
N CYS A 149 -6.14 -6.05 -16.99
CA CYS A 149 -5.21 -6.80 -16.17
C CYS A 149 -3.87 -6.10 -16.07
N LYS A 150 -3.20 -6.34 -14.95
CA LYS A 150 -1.79 -6.02 -14.73
C LYS A 150 -1.01 -7.28 -14.39
N THR A 151 0.26 -7.25 -14.70
CA THR A 151 1.23 -8.26 -14.28
C THR A 151 2.32 -7.61 -13.48
N SER A 152 2.66 -8.19 -12.32
CA SER A 152 3.78 -7.76 -11.48
C SER A 152 4.89 -8.80 -11.53
N ILE A 153 6.12 -8.28 -11.66
CA ILE A 153 7.35 -9.07 -11.66
C ILE A 153 8.40 -8.42 -10.75
N ILE A 154 9.31 -9.22 -10.25
CA ILE A 154 10.47 -8.77 -9.49
C ILE A 154 11.70 -9.36 -10.17
N PHE A 155 12.74 -8.54 -10.40
CA PHE A 155 13.96 -9.00 -11.02
C PHE A 155 15.20 -8.22 -10.60
N THR A 156 16.37 -8.81 -10.80
CA THR A 156 17.67 -8.12 -10.74
C THR A 156 18.33 -8.19 -12.12
N THR A 157 19.16 -7.18 -12.42
CA THR A 157 19.95 -7.16 -13.64
C THR A 157 21.44 -7.21 -13.32
N GLU A 158 22.26 -7.58 -14.28
CA GLU A 158 23.71 -7.41 -14.17
C GLU A 158 24.03 -5.90 -13.94
N HIS A 159 25.05 -5.65 -13.15
CA HIS A 159 25.52 -4.29 -12.90
C HIS A 159 26.39 -3.78 -14.04
N LYS A 160 25.78 -3.46 -15.17
CA LYS A 160 26.43 -2.92 -16.37
C LYS A 160 25.54 -1.89 -17.10
N PRO A 161 26.16 -0.96 -17.86
CA PRO A 161 25.40 0.00 -18.67
C PRO A 161 24.43 -0.71 -19.60
N GLY A 162 23.18 -0.18 -19.67
CA GLY A 162 22.13 -0.69 -20.55
C GLY A 162 21.40 -1.95 -20.05
N ALA A 163 21.79 -2.57 -18.93
CA ALA A 163 21.17 -3.81 -18.45
C ALA A 163 19.66 -3.61 -18.16
N LEU A 164 19.29 -2.58 -17.40
CA LEU A 164 17.88 -2.27 -17.15
C LEU A 164 17.15 -1.88 -18.44
N PHE A 165 17.76 -1.10 -19.30
CA PHE A 165 17.19 -0.71 -20.59
C PHE A 165 16.84 -1.93 -21.44
N SER A 166 17.73 -2.93 -21.51
CA SER A 166 17.49 -4.16 -22.28
C SER A 166 16.30 -4.97 -21.76
N VAL A 167 16.05 -4.95 -20.44
CA VAL A 167 14.88 -5.60 -19.83
C VAL A 167 13.60 -4.82 -20.12
N LEU A 168 13.63 -3.49 -19.95
CA LEU A 168 12.47 -2.64 -20.25
C LEU A 168 12.15 -2.60 -21.76
N GLY A 169 13.16 -2.75 -22.62
CA GLY A 169 13.00 -2.91 -24.05
C GLY A 169 12.09 -4.09 -24.43
N GLU A 170 12.19 -5.21 -23.70
CA GLU A 170 11.33 -6.37 -23.93
C GLU A 170 9.83 -6.09 -23.73
N LEU A 171 9.50 -5.15 -22.83
CA LEU A 171 8.12 -4.66 -22.65
C LEU A 171 7.72 -3.73 -23.81
N SER A 172 8.60 -2.79 -24.16
CA SER A 172 8.36 -1.80 -25.23
C SER A 172 8.15 -2.48 -26.59
N ASP A 173 9.01 -3.43 -26.96
CA ASP A 173 8.97 -4.15 -28.23
C ASP A 173 7.68 -4.98 -28.41
N ARG A 174 7.01 -5.29 -27.30
CA ARG A 174 5.72 -6.01 -27.27
C ARG A 174 4.53 -5.10 -27.00
N ASN A 175 4.75 -3.78 -26.99
CA ASN A 175 3.71 -2.79 -26.70
C ASN A 175 3.01 -3.02 -25.35
N LEU A 176 3.78 -3.44 -24.33
CA LEU A 176 3.30 -3.63 -22.96
C LEU A 176 3.58 -2.35 -22.16
N ASN A 177 2.51 -1.70 -21.70
CA ASN A 177 2.60 -0.42 -20.98
C ASN A 177 3.07 -0.64 -19.55
N LEU A 178 4.23 -0.04 -19.21
CA LEU A 178 4.76 -0.03 -17.85
C LEU A 178 3.91 0.92 -16.98
N THR A 179 3.39 0.42 -15.87
CA THR A 179 2.56 1.22 -14.94
C THR A 179 3.25 1.55 -13.63
N LYS A 180 4.28 0.79 -13.27
CA LYS A 180 5.11 1.05 -12.08
C LYS A 180 6.51 0.49 -12.28
N ILE A 181 7.49 1.23 -11.79
CA ILE A 181 8.84 0.74 -11.57
C ILE A 181 9.38 1.31 -10.25
N GLU A 182 9.88 0.43 -9.42
CA GLU A 182 10.53 0.76 -8.14
C GLU A 182 11.85 0.03 -8.08
N SER A 183 12.92 0.70 -7.69
CA SER A 183 14.24 0.09 -7.52
C SER A 183 14.68 0.16 -6.07
N ARG A 184 15.31 -0.92 -5.58
CA ARG A 184 15.84 -0.98 -4.21
C ARG A 184 17.19 -1.69 -4.18
N PRO A 185 18.07 -1.37 -3.21
CA PRO A 185 19.26 -2.14 -2.99
C PRO A 185 18.93 -3.61 -2.71
N PHE A 186 19.59 -4.51 -3.41
CA PHE A 186 19.41 -5.95 -3.23
C PHE A 186 20.24 -6.44 -2.05
N LYS A 187 19.63 -6.74 -0.91
CA LYS A 187 20.31 -7.08 0.34
C LYS A 187 21.22 -8.32 0.26
N ARG A 188 21.01 -9.20 -0.73
CA ARG A 188 21.82 -10.42 -0.89
C ARG A 188 23.12 -10.21 -1.65
N GLU A 189 23.23 -9.09 -2.39
CA GLU A 189 24.40 -8.76 -3.21
C GLU A 189 24.71 -7.26 -3.09
N MET A 190 25.94 -6.92 -2.63
CA MET A 190 26.37 -5.53 -2.48
C MET A 190 26.35 -4.79 -3.83
N TRP A 191 25.78 -3.57 -3.82
CA TRP A 191 25.72 -2.68 -4.99
C TRP A 191 24.87 -3.20 -6.16
N HIS A 192 24.07 -4.27 -5.95
CA HIS A 192 23.04 -4.71 -6.91
C HIS A 192 21.68 -4.14 -6.54
N TYR A 193 20.85 -3.94 -7.56
CA TYR A 193 19.50 -3.42 -7.39
C TYR A 193 18.48 -4.47 -7.79
N ILE A 194 17.39 -4.52 -7.05
CA ILE A 194 16.21 -5.29 -7.36
C ILE A 194 15.11 -4.34 -7.83
N PHE A 195 14.42 -4.72 -8.88
CA PHE A 195 13.38 -3.93 -9.52
C PHE A 195 12.03 -4.63 -9.32
N PHE A 196 11.05 -3.84 -8.92
CA PHE A 196 9.65 -4.23 -8.85
C PHE A 196 8.94 -3.50 -9.97
N VAL A 197 8.29 -4.27 -10.86
CA VAL A 197 7.71 -3.74 -12.08
C VAL A 197 6.29 -4.25 -12.24
N ASP A 198 5.37 -3.31 -12.52
CA ASP A 198 4.01 -3.62 -12.92
C ASP A 198 3.80 -3.12 -14.35
N PHE A 199 3.14 -3.92 -15.18
CA PHE A 199 2.78 -3.56 -16.54
C PHE A 199 1.39 -4.12 -16.91
N GLU A 200 0.76 -3.51 -17.91
CA GLU A 200 -0.56 -3.92 -18.39
C GLU A 200 -0.49 -5.25 -19.16
N GLY A 201 -1.52 -6.07 -18.99
CA GLY A 201 -1.65 -7.37 -19.63
C GLY A 201 -1.63 -8.54 -18.64
N THR A 202 -1.93 -9.72 -19.13
CA THR A 202 -2.00 -10.96 -18.36
C THR A 202 -1.13 -12.05 -18.98
N VAL A 203 -0.58 -12.93 -18.14
CA VAL A 203 0.20 -14.10 -18.58
C VAL A 203 -0.57 -15.05 -19.51
N ALA A 204 -1.89 -14.94 -19.60
CA ALA A 204 -2.71 -15.63 -20.58
C ALA A 204 -2.47 -15.12 -22.01
N ASP A 205 -2.03 -13.85 -22.17
CA ASP A 205 -1.73 -13.26 -23.47
C ASP A 205 -0.37 -13.74 -23.96
N LYS A 206 -0.30 -14.16 -25.23
CA LYS A 206 0.94 -14.69 -25.83
C LYS A 206 2.11 -13.70 -25.72
N GLN A 207 1.87 -12.44 -26.04
CA GLN A 207 2.90 -11.39 -25.99
C GLN A 207 3.43 -11.14 -24.58
N VAL A 208 2.58 -11.20 -23.55
CA VAL A 208 2.96 -11.05 -22.15
C VAL A 208 3.80 -12.27 -21.73
N LYS A 209 3.36 -13.48 -22.06
CA LYS A 209 4.09 -14.72 -21.76
C LYS A 209 5.47 -14.74 -22.40
N GLU A 210 5.60 -14.33 -23.67
CA GLU A 210 6.87 -14.24 -24.37
C GLU A 210 7.76 -13.14 -23.77
N GLY A 211 7.17 -11.97 -23.39
CA GLY A 211 7.89 -10.91 -22.71
C GLY A 211 8.47 -11.32 -21.36
N ILE A 212 7.67 -11.97 -20.53
CA ILE A 212 8.09 -12.50 -19.23
C ILE A 212 9.26 -13.48 -19.40
N LYS A 213 9.18 -14.38 -20.39
CA LYS A 213 10.25 -15.31 -20.68
C LYS A 213 11.54 -14.59 -21.11
N ALA A 214 11.44 -13.64 -22.05
CA ALA A 214 12.59 -12.89 -22.54
C ALA A 214 13.25 -12.04 -21.43
N ILE A 215 12.44 -11.47 -20.51
CA ILE A 215 12.92 -10.76 -19.32
C ILE A 215 13.64 -11.73 -18.37
N SER A 216 13.00 -12.85 -18.06
CA SER A 216 13.58 -13.86 -17.16
C SER A 216 14.94 -14.38 -17.66
N ASP A 217 15.09 -14.59 -18.98
CA ASP A 217 16.34 -15.06 -19.61
C ASP A 217 17.49 -14.00 -19.52
N ARG A 218 17.19 -12.73 -19.21
CA ARG A 218 18.16 -11.63 -19.09
C ARG A 218 18.50 -11.27 -17.64
N CYS A 219 17.79 -11.85 -16.68
CA CYS A 219 17.89 -11.49 -15.27
C CYS A 219 18.69 -12.51 -14.49
N SER A 220 19.50 -12.06 -13.53
CA SER A 220 20.19 -12.96 -12.58
C SER A 220 19.25 -13.53 -11.51
N TYR A 221 18.20 -12.77 -11.19
CA TYR A 221 17.08 -13.21 -10.37
C TYR A 221 15.78 -12.76 -11.02
N PHE A 222 14.78 -13.62 -11.05
CA PHE A 222 13.45 -13.33 -11.58
C PHE A 222 12.37 -13.99 -10.73
N LYS A 223 11.32 -13.23 -10.44
CA LYS A 223 10.13 -13.74 -9.76
C LYS A 223 8.87 -13.17 -10.41
N PHE A 224 8.01 -14.08 -10.85
CA PHE A 224 6.63 -13.74 -11.22
C PHE A 224 5.80 -13.56 -9.94
N VAL A 225 5.16 -12.41 -9.77
CA VAL A 225 4.37 -12.07 -8.58
C VAL A 225 2.88 -12.34 -8.81
N GLY A 226 2.42 -12.18 -10.05
CA GLY A 226 1.03 -12.46 -10.42
C GLY A 226 0.55 -11.67 -11.62
N SER A 227 -0.51 -12.19 -12.28
CA SER A 227 -1.35 -11.42 -13.20
C SER A 227 -2.74 -11.33 -12.58
N TYR A 228 -3.26 -10.12 -12.45
CA TYR A 228 -4.46 -9.85 -11.68
C TYR A 228 -5.27 -8.71 -12.29
N ARG A 229 -6.55 -8.65 -11.93
CA ARG A 229 -7.42 -7.55 -12.35
C ARG A 229 -6.94 -6.23 -11.76
N SER A 230 -6.74 -5.25 -12.65
CA SER A 230 -6.44 -3.88 -12.27
C SER A 230 -7.63 -3.29 -11.51
N ALA A 231 -7.38 -2.64 -10.38
CA ALA A 231 -8.39 -1.79 -9.76
C ALA A 231 -8.72 -0.67 -10.74
N ASN A 232 -10.01 -0.47 -11.03
CA ASN A 232 -10.42 0.66 -11.84
C ASN A 232 -10.07 1.94 -11.08
N HIS A 233 -9.21 2.76 -11.66
CA HIS A 233 -9.17 4.17 -11.34
C HIS A 233 -10.42 4.79 -11.99
N GLU A 234 -11.57 4.67 -11.36
CA GLU A 234 -12.66 5.61 -11.60
C GLU A 234 -12.25 6.90 -10.87
N MET A 235 -11.59 7.78 -11.64
CA MET A 235 -11.43 9.20 -11.28
C MET A 235 -12.73 9.92 -11.59
#